data_003cdabff216f0cdf99fb105d7249c11
#
_entry.id   003cdabff216f0cdf99fb105d7249c11
#
_cell.length_a   1.000
_cell.length_b   1.000
_cell.length_c   1.000
_cell.angle_alpha   90.00
_cell.angle_beta   90.00
_cell.angle_gamma   90.00
#
_symmetry.space_group_name_H-M   'P 1'
#
loop_
_entity.id
_entity.type
_entity.pdbx_description
1 polymer ?
#
loop_
_entity_poly.entity_id
_entity_poly.type
_entity_poly.pdbx_seq_one_letter_code
_entity_poly.pdbx_strand_id
1 'polypeptide(L)'
;MGNNEKKEDKYRLVYDLHTHTTYSHGKGSVEDNVREAFNQGLEFIAVSDHGPGHLFYGINRNEIVNIRNDIERMNVKYPKLNVKMSVEANIVKGGNGLDLTDEEFEEFDFVIAGYHYGLFGCSCIRNWLWNKGIKYGEEALRQKNTEMVINALKKNDISILTHPGDKGPFDIRAIAEVCAQTDTLMEINTWHGHMTEDEIRIAAEVEDVKFIISSDAHTPGRVGDFREGIERAVRAGLDLDRIVNIEEIQ
;
A
#
# COMPACT_ATOMS: atom_id res chain seq x y z
N MET A 1 -16.48 37.46 1.51
CA MET A 1 -15.70 36.43 2.19
C MET A 1 -15.23 35.46 1.07
N GLY A 2 -13.99 35.59 0.63
CA GLY A 2 -13.47 34.71 -0.42
C GLY A 2 -13.34 33.30 0.16
N ASN A 3 -14.00 32.32 -0.45
CA ASN A 3 -13.68 30.92 -0.23
C ASN A 3 -12.21 30.74 -0.65
N ASN A 4 -11.31 30.60 0.31
CA ASN A 4 -9.99 30.07 0.03
C ASN A 4 -10.17 28.56 -0.23
N GLU A 5 -10.49 28.22 -1.47
CA GLU A 5 -10.51 26.83 -1.93
C GLU A 5 -9.10 26.30 -1.77
N LYS A 6 -8.96 25.26 -0.97
CA LYS A 6 -7.64 24.65 -0.74
C LYS A 6 -7.22 23.88 -2.00
N LYS A 7 -5.91 23.78 -2.24
CA LYS A 7 -5.36 23.11 -3.42
C LYS A 7 -5.85 21.67 -3.55
N GLU A 8 -5.92 20.96 -2.44
CA GLU A 8 -6.38 19.57 -2.35
C GLU A 8 -7.88 19.37 -2.66
N ASP A 9 -8.72 20.43 -2.50
CA ASP A 9 -10.15 20.35 -2.77
C ASP A 9 -10.47 20.27 -4.27
N LYS A 10 -9.47 20.49 -5.12
CA LYS A 10 -9.59 20.42 -6.56
C LYS A 10 -9.37 19.01 -7.14
N TYR A 11 -9.05 18.03 -6.31
CA TYR A 11 -8.74 16.70 -6.75
C TYR A 11 -9.73 15.67 -6.26
N ARG A 12 -9.98 14.65 -7.09
CA ARG A 12 -10.69 13.42 -6.70
C ARG A 12 -9.76 12.22 -6.78
N LEU A 13 -10.06 11.20 -6.00
CA LEU A 13 -9.43 9.89 -6.17
C LEU A 13 -10.07 9.18 -7.36
N VAL A 14 -9.26 8.57 -8.23
CA VAL A 14 -9.73 7.80 -9.39
C VAL A 14 -9.87 6.33 -9.03
N TYR A 15 -8.93 5.78 -8.26
CA TYR A 15 -8.92 4.38 -7.85
C TYR A 15 -8.21 4.16 -6.53
N ASP A 16 -8.61 3.09 -5.82
CA ASP A 16 -8.04 2.66 -4.55
C ASP A 16 -7.54 1.21 -4.66
N LEU A 17 -6.23 1.01 -4.56
CA LEU A 17 -5.60 -0.27 -4.81
C LEU A 17 -5.13 -1.00 -3.54
N HIS A 18 -5.51 -0.48 -2.34
CA HIS A 18 -5.15 -1.08 -1.07
C HIS A 18 -6.35 -1.14 -0.13
N THR A 19 -7.07 -2.26 -0.17
CA THR A 19 -8.24 -2.49 0.68
C THR A 19 -8.28 -3.94 1.19
N HIS A 20 -8.72 -4.12 2.43
CA HIS A 20 -8.80 -5.41 3.11
C HIS A 20 -10.22 -5.88 3.31
N THR A 21 -10.42 -7.20 3.28
CA THR A 21 -11.70 -7.84 3.45
C THR A 21 -11.70 -8.84 4.62
N THR A 22 -12.83 -9.52 4.81
CA THR A 22 -12.94 -10.60 5.79
C THR A 22 -12.10 -11.83 5.46
N TYR A 23 -11.45 -11.89 4.31
CA TYR A 23 -10.47 -12.94 3.99
C TYR A 23 -9.16 -12.78 4.76
N SER A 24 -8.82 -11.56 5.19
CA SER A 24 -7.73 -11.30 6.14
C SER A 24 -8.30 -10.77 7.46
N HIS A 25 -8.20 -9.47 7.75
CA HIS A 25 -8.74 -8.90 8.99
C HIS A 25 -9.59 -7.63 8.77
N GLY A 26 -9.99 -7.36 7.53
CA GLY A 26 -10.99 -6.36 7.23
C GLY A 26 -12.38 -6.76 7.78
N LYS A 27 -13.25 -5.77 7.94
CA LYS A 27 -14.60 -5.97 8.51
C LYS A 27 -15.70 -6.04 7.45
N GLY A 28 -15.37 -5.74 6.20
CA GLY A 28 -16.28 -5.83 5.05
C GLY A 28 -15.99 -7.03 4.17
N SER A 29 -17.01 -7.56 3.50
CA SER A 29 -16.84 -8.50 2.41
C SER A 29 -16.28 -7.81 1.17
N VAL A 30 -15.86 -8.58 0.15
CA VAL A 30 -15.51 -8.05 -1.18
C VAL A 30 -16.65 -7.17 -1.71
N GLU A 31 -17.91 -7.64 -1.59
CA GLU A 31 -19.08 -6.87 -2.04
C GLU A 31 -19.26 -5.56 -1.30
N ASP A 32 -19.01 -5.52 0.01
CA ASP A 32 -19.16 -4.28 0.79
C ASP A 32 -18.16 -3.22 0.36
N ASN A 33 -16.90 -3.60 0.14
CA ASN A 33 -15.85 -2.68 -0.34
C ASN A 33 -16.14 -2.22 -1.77
N VAL A 34 -16.53 -3.13 -2.66
CA VAL A 34 -16.88 -2.82 -4.07
C VAL A 34 -18.09 -1.89 -4.15
N ARG A 35 -19.11 -2.12 -3.33
CA ARG A 35 -20.30 -1.26 -3.27
C ARG A 35 -19.91 0.16 -2.85
N GLU A 36 -19.02 0.30 -1.87
CA GLU A 36 -18.56 1.61 -1.42
C GLU A 36 -17.75 2.32 -2.51
N ALA A 37 -16.80 1.63 -3.16
CA ALA A 37 -16.05 2.17 -4.29
C ALA A 37 -16.97 2.66 -5.42
N PHE A 38 -18.00 1.88 -5.75
CA PHE A 38 -18.99 2.25 -6.75
C PHE A 38 -19.78 3.51 -6.36
N ASN A 39 -20.19 3.59 -5.08
CA ASN A 39 -20.93 4.75 -4.57
C ASN A 39 -20.10 6.03 -4.59
N GLN A 40 -18.77 5.91 -4.40
CA GLN A 40 -17.83 7.03 -4.47
C GLN A 40 -17.42 7.40 -5.90
N GLY A 41 -17.82 6.60 -6.90
CA GLY A 41 -17.51 6.86 -8.30
C GLY A 41 -16.06 6.53 -8.67
N LEU A 42 -15.42 5.61 -7.95
CA LEU A 42 -14.11 5.10 -8.34
C LEU A 42 -14.21 4.31 -9.65
N GLU A 43 -13.15 4.33 -10.44
CA GLU A 43 -13.04 3.58 -11.70
C GLU A 43 -12.46 2.18 -11.47
N PHE A 44 -11.59 2.04 -10.45
CA PHE A 44 -10.95 0.79 -10.06
C PHE A 44 -10.93 0.65 -8.54
N ILE A 45 -11.02 -0.59 -8.09
CA ILE A 45 -10.71 -0.98 -6.71
C ILE A 45 -9.93 -2.28 -6.73
N ALA A 46 -8.95 -2.45 -5.83
CA ALA A 46 -8.34 -3.74 -5.60
C ALA A 46 -8.65 -4.27 -4.21
N VAL A 47 -8.94 -5.57 -4.13
CA VAL A 47 -8.88 -6.35 -2.91
C VAL A 47 -7.44 -6.82 -2.75
N SER A 48 -6.76 -6.38 -1.69
CA SER A 48 -5.34 -6.62 -1.43
C SER A 48 -5.11 -7.12 -0.01
N ASP A 49 -5.83 -8.16 0.35
CA ASP A 49 -5.72 -8.80 1.66
C ASP A 49 -4.28 -9.24 1.96
N HIS A 50 -3.89 -9.30 3.25
CA HIS A 50 -2.53 -9.63 3.66
C HIS A 50 -2.05 -10.98 3.15
N GLY A 51 -0.79 -11.02 2.74
CA GLY A 51 -0.10 -12.23 2.29
C GLY A 51 -0.15 -13.38 3.30
N PRO A 52 -0.06 -14.63 2.82
CA PRO A 52 -0.35 -15.83 3.61
C PRO A 52 0.68 -16.15 4.71
N GLY A 53 1.83 -15.47 4.70
CA GLY A 53 2.87 -15.65 5.73
C GLY A 53 2.61 -14.89 7.02
N HIS A 54 1.62 -13.99 7.07
CA HIS A 54 1.30 -13.26 8.29
C HIS A 54 0.58 -14.17 9.31
N LEU A 55 1.14 -14.32 10.52
CA LEU A 55 0.69 -15.31 11.51
C LEU A 55 -0.77 -15.16 11.98
N PHE A 56 -1.33 -13.94 11.94
CA PHE A 56 -2.63 -13.63 12.52
C PHE A 56 -3.64 -13.12 11.49
N TYR A 57 -3.18 -12.55 10.39
CA TYR A 57 -4.02 -11.79 9.45
C TYR A 57 -3.87 -12.24 8.00
N GLY A 58 -2.96 -13.18 7.71
CA GLY A 58 -2.73 -13.65 6.35
C GLY A 58 -3.93 -14.42 5.78
N ILE A 59 -4.18 -14.26 4.49
CA ILE A 59 -5.16 -15.07 3.78
C ILE A 59 -4.81 -16.55 3.86
N ASN A 60 -5.84 -17.41 3.88
CA ASN A 60 -5.62 -18.83 3.70
C ASN A 60 -5.41 -19.11 2.20
N ARG A 61 -4.30 -19.80 1.86
CA ARG A 61 -3.98 -20.16 0.47
C ARG A 61 -5.12 -20.90 -0.25
N ASN A 62 -5.87 -21.72 0.47
CA ASN A 62 -7.01 -22.43 -0.09
C ASN A 62 -8.20 -21.52 -0.42
N GLU A 63 -8.20 -20.26 0.02
CA GLU A 63 -9.27 -19.30 -0.25
C GLU A 63 -8.97 -18.37 -1.41
N ILE A 64 -7.77 -18.40 -1.99
CA ILE A 64 -7.40 -17.56 -3.15
C ILE A 64 -8.42 -17.73 -4.29
N VAL A 65 -8.84 -18.94 -4.58
CA VAL A 65 -9.88 -19.23 -5.58
C VAL A 65 -11.24 -18.62 -5.20
N ASN A 66 -11.59 -18.56 -3.92
CA ASN A 66 -12.84 -17.98 -3.46
C ASN A 66 -12.81 -16.44 -3.61
N ILE A 67 -11.68 -15.81 -3.30
CA ILE A 67 -11.47 -14.37 -3.49
C ILE A 67 -11.64 -14.05 -5.00
N ARG A 68 -10.99 -14.82 -5.89
CA ARG A 68 -11.13 -14.65 -7.35
C ARG A 68 -12.59 -14.76 -7.81
N ASN A 69 -13.31 -15.78 -7.34
CA ASN A 69 -14.73 -15.97 -7.69
C ASN A 69 -15.61 -14.81 -7.19
N ASP A 70 -15.33 -14.29 -5.99
CA ASP A 70 -16.06 -13.11 -5.46
C ASP A 70 -15.81 -11.88 -6.33
N ILE A 71 -14.56 -11.63 -6.72
CA ILE A 71 -14.19 -10.52 -7.59
C ILE A 71 -14.85 -10.64 -8.96
N GLU A 72 -14.84 -11.81 -9.57
CA GLU A 72 -15.51 -12.06 -10.87
C GLU A 72 -17.01 -11.76 -10.77
N ARG A 73 -17.68 -12.19 -9.69
CA ARG A 73 -19.09 -11.85 -9.46
C ARG A 73 -19.31 -10.36 -9.34
N MET A 74 -18.39 -9.63 -8.70
CA MET A 74 -18.50 -8.18 -8.54
C MET A 74 -18.28 -7.46 -9.88
N ASN A 75 -17.36 -7.89 -10.70
CA ASN A 75 -17.17 -7.35 -12.06
C ASN A 75 -18.43 -7.52 -12.93
N VAL A 76 -19.15 -8.64 -12.78
CA VAL A 76 -20.47 -8.83 -13.46
C VAL A 76 -21.54 -7.90 -12.87
N LYS A 77 -21.58 -7.74 -11.55
CA LYS A 77 -22.60 -6.95 -10.85
C LYS A 77 -22.39 -5.44 -11.03
N TYR A 78 -21.15 -4.98 -11.09
CA TYR A 78 -20.78 -3.56 -11.20
C TYR A 78 -19.94 -3.29 -12.47
N PRO A 79 -20.51 -3.40 -13.68
CA PRO A 79 -19.74 -3.41 -14.95
C PRO A 79 -19.04 -2.07 -15.28
N LYS A 80 -19.31 -1.01 -14.50
CA LYS A 80 -18.64 0.30 -14.64
C LYS A 80 -17.45 0.48 -13.67
N LEU A 81 -17.26 -0.45 -12.75
CA LEU A 81 -16.16 -0.45 -11.80
C LEU A 81 -15.27 -1.67 -12.08
N ASN A 82 -14.00 -1.47 -12.29
CA ASN A 82 -13.07 -2.56 -12.51
C ASN A 82 -12.52 -3.05 -11.15
N VAL A 83 -12.90 -4.27 -10.75
CA VAL A 83 -12.44 -4.87 -9.50
C VAL A 83 -11.27 -5.79 -9.79
N LYS A 84 -10.14 -5.56 -9.14
CA LYS A 84 -8.89 -6.31 -9.29
C LYS A 84 -8.60 -7.16 -8.06
N MET A 85 -7.95 -8.27 -8.29
CA MET A 85 -7.41 -9.12 -7.25
C MET A 85 -5.93 -8.80 -7.05
N SER A 86 -5.59 -8.34 -5.88
CA SER A 86 -4.21 -8.11 -5.45
C SER A 86 -3.96 -8.84 -4.13
N VAL A 87 -2.76 -8.75 -3.62
CA VAL A 87 -2.36 -9.20 -2.30
C VAL A 87 -1.35 -8.21 -1.73
N GLU A 88 -1.48 -7.87 -0.46
CA GLU A 88 -0.43 -7.18 0.26
C GLU A 88 0.57 -8.20 0.81
N ALA A 89 1.53 -8.58 -0.05
CA ALA A 89 2.58 -9.52 0.29
C ALA A 89 3.47 -8.97 1.41
N ASN A 90 3.87 -9.85 2.31
CA ASN A 90 4.77 -9.47 3.38
C ASN A 90 6.23 -9.53 2.92
N ILE A 91 6.98 -8.45 3.13
CA ILE A 91 8.42 -8.45 2.90
C ILE A 91 9.11 -9.25 3.99
N VAL A 92 9.82 -10.31 3.59
CA VAL A 92 10.47 -11.26 4.48
C VAL A 92 11.97 -11.40 4.19
N LYS A 93 12.69 -12.00 5.14
CA LYS A 93 14.10 -12.33 4.95
C LYS A 93 14.24 -13.67 4.23
N GLY A 94 14.94 -13.67 3.11
CA GLY A 94 15.28 -14.89 2.37
C GLY A 94 14.37 -15.15 1.17
N GLY A 95 14.58 -16.24 0.46
CA GLY A 95 13.82 -16.56 -0.76
C GLY A 95 13.87 -15.45 -1.81
N ASN A 96 12.72 -15.19 -2.41
CA ASN A 96 12.52 -14.04 -3.29
C ASN A 96 12.32 -12.72 -2.53
N GLY A 97 12.23 -12.73 -1.20
CA GLY A 97 12.00 -11.55 -0.35
C GLY A 97 10.53 -11.30 0.02
N LEU A 98 9.62 -12.15 -0.44
CA LEU A 98 8.20 -12.10 -0.14
C LEU A 98 7.72 -13.41 0.50
N ASP A 99 6.53 -13.39 1.08
CA ASP A 99 5.85 -14.57 1.64
C ASP A 99 4.98 -15.31 0.61
N LEU A 100 5.17 -15.00 -0.66
CA LEU A 100 4.57 -15.68 -1.82
C LEU A 100 5.62 -16.51 -2.54
N THR A 101 5.21 -17.65 -3.10
CA THR A 101 5.99 -18.37 -4.10
C THR A 101 5.85 -17.73 -5.48
N ASP A 102 6.75 -18.04 -6.41
CA ASP A 102 6.67 -17.53 -7.78
C ASP A 102 5.37 -17.97 -8.47
N GLU A 103 4.88 -19.20 -8.18
CA GLU A 103 3.59 -19.70 -8.71
C GLU A 103 2.40 -18.95 -8.10
N GLU A 104 2.44 -18.64 -6.79
CA GLU A 104 1.37 -17.87 -6.14
C GLU A 104 1.32 -16.42 -6.64
N PHE A 105 2.43 -15.87 -7.08
CA PHE A 105 2.50 -14.52 -7.63
C PHE A 105 1.59 -14.37 -8.87
N GLU A 106 1.54 -15.39 -9.71
CA GLU A 106 0.72 -15.44 -10.95
C GLU A 106 -0.80 -15.53 -10.67
N GLU A 107 -1.20 -15.83 -9.44
CA GLU A 107 -2.63 -15.90 -9.05
C GLU A 107 -3.27 -14.51 -8.90
N PHE A 108 -2.48 -13.45 -8.85
CA PHE A 108 -2.94 -12.07 -8.64
C PHE A 108 -2.82 -11.23 -9.91
N ASP A 109 -3.71 -10.23 -10.06
CA ASP A 109 -3.63 -9.29 -11.18
C ASP A 109 -2.40 -8.37 -11.06
N PHE A 110 -1.98 -8.09 -9.84
CA PHE A 110 -0.73 -7.42 -9.45
C PHE A 110 -0.46 -7.66 -7.95
N VAL A 111 0.75 -7.38 -7.50
CA VAL A 111 1.16 -7.55 -6.11
C VAL A 111 1.60 -6.21 -5.52
N ILE A 112 1.09 -5.90 -4.33
CA ILE A 112 1.62 -4.83 -3.48
C ILE A 112 2.37 -5.46 -2.32
N ALA A 113 3.33 -4.76 -1.72
CA ALA A 113 4.13 -5.36 -0.67
C ALA A 113 4.48 -4.37 0.43
N GLY A 114 4.45 -4.84 1.68
CA GLY A 114 4.78 -4.06 2.85
C GLY A 114 5.57 -4.83 3.91
N TYR A 115 6.20 -4.09 4.81
CA TYR A 115 6.84 -4.66 5.98
C TYR A 115 5.88 -4.68 7.17
N HIS A 116 5.60 -5.88 7.69
CA HIS A 116 4.69 -6.06 8.82
C HIS A 116 5.36 -6.72 10.02
N TYR A 117 4.72 -6.57 11.21
CA TYR A 117 5.02 -7.42 12.36
C TYR A 117 4.32 -8.78 12.20
N GLY A 118 4.70 -9.75 13.05
CA GLY A 118 4.04 -11.06 13.02
C GLY A 118 4.60 -12.02 11.98
N LEU A 119 5.82 -11.79 11.51
CA LEU A 119 6.53 -12.62 10.53
C LEU A 119 7.69 -13.34 11.18
N PHE A 120 7.98 -14.57 10.74
CA PHE A 120 9.17 -15.29 11.17
C PHE A 120 10.44 -14.74 10.48
N GLY A 121 11.53 -14.68 11.27
CA GLY A 121 12.87 -14.33 10.74
C GLY A 121 13.10 -12.85 10.44
N CYS A 122 12.10 -11.99 10.62
CA CYS A 122 12.23 -10.55 10.51
C CYS A 122 12.71 -9.90 11.81
N SER A 123 13.22 -8.67 11.76
CA SER A 123 13.64 -7.93 12.95
C SER A 123 12.44 -7.38 13.74
N CYS A 124 11.30 -8.09 13.77
CA CYS A 124 10.03 -7.61 14.30
C CYS A 124 10.13 -7.08 15.74
N ILE A 125 10.80 -7.82 16.65
CA ILE A 125 10.96 -7.40 18.05
C ILE A 125 11.79 -6.10 18.12
N ARG A 126 12.89 -5.99 17.35
CA ARG A 126 13.72 -4.79 17.36
C ARG A 126 13.00 -3.59 16.78
N ASN A 127 12.25 -3.78 15.70
CA ASN A 127 11.42 -2.75 15.09
C ASN A 127 10.28 -2.31 16.01
N TRP A 128 9.64 -3.27 16.70
CA TRP A 128 8.63 -2.96 17.71
C TRP A 128 9.20 -2.15 18.87
N LEU A 129 10.38 -2.53 19.39
CA LEU A 129 11.09 -1.77 20.44
C LEU A 129 11.46 -0.36 19.95
N TRP A 130 11.93 -0.23 18.70
CA TRP A 130 12.24 1.05 18.10
C TRP A 130 11.01 1.97 18.04
N ASN A 131 9.84 1.45 17.63
CA ASN A 131 8.57 2.20 17.63
C ASN A 131 8.11 2.59 19.05
N LYS A 132 8.57 1.87 20.10
CA LYS A 132 8.37 2.26 21.51
C LYS A 132 9.43 3.23 22.05
N GLY A 133 10.27 3.78 21.17
CA GLY A 133 11.28 4.78 21.53
C GLY A 133 12.65 4.19 21.96
N ILE A 134 12.84 2.88 21.90
CA ILE A 134 14.12 2.24 22.22
C ILE A 134 15.01 2.21 20.96
N LYS A 135 15.80 3.28 20.77
CA LYS A 135 16.58 3.54 19.55
C LYS A 135 17.98 2.88 19.51
N TYR A 136 18.26 1.93 20.42
CA TYR A 136 19.57 1.28 20.45
C TYR A 136 19.88 0.53 19.15
N GLY A 137 21.03 0.84 18.54
CA GLY A 137 21.48 0.24 17.28
C GLY A 137 20.56 0.58 16.09
N GLU A 138 19.94 1.75 16.07
CA GLU A 138 19.02 2.21 15.04
C GLU A 138 19.63 2.15 13.64
N GLU A 139 20.88 2.59 13.46
CA GLU A 139 21.53 2.64 12.16
C GLU A 139 21.69 1.22 11.54
N ALA A 140 22.15 0.25 12.33
CA ALA A 140 22.24 -1.14 11.87
C ALA A 140 20.86 -1.76 11.59
N LEU A 141 19.82 -1.34 12.32
CA LEU A 141 18.45 -1.77 12.08
C LEU A 141 17.90 -1.16 10.79
N ARG A 142 18.14 0.14 10.57
CA ARG A 142 17.78 0.88 9.35
C ARG A 142 18.39 0.23 8.12
N GLN A 143 19.70 0.03 8.13
CA GLN A 143 20.38 -0.64 7.03
C GLN A 143 19.79 -2.00 6.72
N LYS A 144 19.58 -2.84 7.75
CA LYS A 144 19.01 -4.17 7.56
C LYS A 144 17.59 -4.16 7.00
N ASN A 145 16.73 -3.25 7.49
CA ASN A 145 15.37 -3.11 6.99
C ASN A 145 15.37 -2.63 5.53
N THR A 146 16.20 -1.62 5.22
CA THR A 146 16.35 -1.08 3.87
C THR A 146 16.83 -2.14 2.88
N GLU A 147 17.88 -2.89 3.23
CA GLU A 147 18.40 -4.00 2.39
C GLU A 147 17.33 -5.05 2.10
N MET A 148 16.47 -5.35 3.08
CA MET A 148 15.41 -6.33 2.93
C MET A 148 14.33 -5.85 1.95
N VAL A 149 13.90 -4.58 2.06
CA VAL A 149 12.95 -3.97 1.12
C VAL A 149 13.54 -3.90 -0.29
N ILE A 150 14.76 -3.40 -0.44
CA ILE A 150 15.45 -3.30 -1.73
C ILE A 150 15.61 -4.67 -2.40
N ASN A 151 15.92 -5.72 -1.62
CA ASN A 151 16.01 -7.07 -2.15
C ASN A 151 14.67 -7.59 -2.69
N ALA A 152 13.56 -7.32 -2.00
CA ALA A 152 12.23 -7.70 -2.46
C ALA A 152 11.85 -6.95 -3.75
N LEU A 153 12.06 -5.63 -3.79
CA LEU A 153 11.79 -4.79 -4.97
C LEU A 153 12.58 -5.22 -6.22
N LYS A 154 13.85 -5.60 -6.05
CA LYS A 154 14.71 -6.00 -7.18
C LYS A 154 14.43 -7.41 -7.71
N LYS A 155 13.77 -8.26 -6.94
CA LYS A 155 13.51 -9.66 -7.30
C LYS A 155 12.10 -9.91 -7.83
N ASN A 156 11.18 -8.99 -7.57
CA ASN A 156 9.77 -9.20 -7.87
C ASN A 156 9.20 -7.97 -8.57
N ASP A 157 8.17 -8.18 -9.38
CA ASP A 157 7.36 -7.12 -9.98
C ASP A 157 6.32 -6.61 -8.96
N ILE A 158 6.77 -5.72 -8.07
CA ILE A 158 5.94 -5.12 -7.03
C ILE A 158 5.38 -3.80 -7.54
N SER A 159 4.06 -3.72 -7.68
CA SER A 159 3.40 -2.51 -8.19
C SER A 159 3.40 -1.36 -7.18
N ILE A 160 3.24 -1.66 -5.87
CA ILE A 160 3.17 -0.66 -4.81
C ILE A 160 3.97 -1.14 -3.60
N LEU A 161 4.87 -0.28 -3.09
CA LEU A 161 5.46 -0.43 -1.76
C LEU A 161 4.55 0.24 -0.75
N THR A 162 3.89 -0.54 0.11
CA THR A 162 2.87 -0.05 1.05
C THR A 162 3.49 0.58 2.29
N HIS A 163 2.87 1.64 2.80
CA HIS A 163 3.20 2.40 4.03
C HIS A 163 4.69 2.38 4.44
N PRO A 164 5.65 2.72 3.52
CA PRO A 164 7.07 2.69 3.86
C PRO A 164 7.35 3.62 5.04
N GLY A 165 8.13 3.14 6.02
CA GLY A 165 8.44 3.88 7.25
C GLY A 165 7.63 3.47 8.47
N ASP A 166 6.44 2.87 8.35
CA ASP A 166 5.52 2.63 9.46
C ASP A 166 6.07 1.69 10.55
N LYS A 167 6.69 0.60 10.18
CA LYS A 167 7.02 -0.48 11.14
C LYS A 167 8.49 -0.50 11.60
N GLY A 168 9.29 0.51 11.27
CA GLY A 168 10.70 0.57 11.66
C GLY A 168 11.47 1.68 10.95
N PRO A 169 12.77 1.85 11.25
CA PRO A 169 13.60 2.80 10.55
C PRO A 169 14.00 2.27 9.17
N PHE A 170 13.90 3.12 8.15
CA PHE A 170 14.32 2.85 6.78
C PHE A 170 15.10 4.03 6.20
N ASP A 171 15.93 3.75 5.21
CA ASP A 171 16.51 4.77 4.34
C ASP A 171 15.55 5.01 3.18
N ILE A 172 14.68 6.00 3.35
CA ILE A 172 13.62 6.34 2.39
C ILE A 172 14.20 6.76 1.04
N ARG A 173 15.33 7.48 1.00
CA ARG A 173 15.99 7.86 -0.26
C ARG A 173 16.46 6.64 -1.03
N ALA A 174 17.20 5.74 -0.39
CA ALA A 174 17.70 4.52 -1.04
C ALA A 174 16.55 3.62 -1.55
N ILE A 175 15.42 3.57 -0.83
CA ILE A 175 14.22 2.86 -1.27
C ILE A 175 13.60 3.55 -2.47
N ALA A 176 13.44 4.88 -2.45
CA ALA A 176 12.87 5.66 -3.55
C ALA A 176 13.68 5.51 -4.84
N GLU A 177 15.01 5.50 -4.75
CA GLU A 177 15.91 5.25 -5.90
C GLU A 177 15.65 3.88 -6.55
N VAL A 178 15.38 2.85 -5.74
CA VAL A 178 15.06 1.52 -6.26
C VAL A 178 13.62 1.47 -6.79
N CYS A 179 12.65 2.08 -6.12
CA CYS A 179 11.27 2.19 -6.60
C CYS A 179 11.22 2.86 -7.99
N ALA A 180 11.99 3.94 -8.20
CA ALA A 180 12.11 4.57 -9.51
C ALA A 180 12.70 3.64 -10.59
N GLN A 181 13.68 2.79 -10.21
CA GLN A 181 14.32 1.83 -11.14
C GLN A 181 13.43 0.63 -11.48
N THR A 182 12.53 0.24 -10.58
CA THR A 182 11.63 -0.92 -10.74
C THR A 182 10.20 -0.52 -11.12
N ASP A 183 9.94 0.76 -11.38
CA ASP A 183 8.60 1.35 -11.62
C ASP A 183 7.58 1.01 -10.50
N THR A 184 8.07 0.84 -9.28
CA THR A 184 7.25 0.60 -8.10
C THR A 184 6.74 1.92 -7.53
N LEU A 185 5.43 2.04 -7.29
CA LEU A 185 4.83 3.22 -6.67
C LEU A 185 5.12 3.25 -5.16
N MET A 186 5.41 4.42 -4.61
CA MET A 186 5.52 4.61 -3.16
C MET A 186 4.17 5.07 -2.60
N GLU A 187 3.65 4.37 -1.61
CA GLU A 187 2.34 4.64 -1.05
C GLU A 187 2.36 5.77 -0.02
N ILE A 188 1.44 6.72 -0.19
CA ILE A 188 1.02 7.69 0.84
C ILE A 188 -0.26 7.12 1.48
N ASN A 189 -0.08 6.38 2.55
CA ASN A 189 -1.12 5.61 3.21
C ASN A 189 -1.94 6.46 4.18
N THR A 190 -3.28 6.40 4.11
CA THR A 190 -4.16 7.22 4.95
C THR A 190 -4.54 6.55 6.27
N TRP A 191 -4.45 5.21 6.37
CA TRP A 191 -4.72 4.49 7.61
C TRP A 191 -3.58 4.62 8.64
N HIS A 192 -2.35 4.36 8.19
CA HIS A 192 -1.17 4.38 9.06
C HIS A 192 -0.52 5.78 9.20
N GLY A 193 -0.92 6.75 8.38
CA GLY A 193 -0.29 8.07 8.38
C GLY A 193 1.15 8.08 7.82
N HIS A 194 1.53 7.06 7.06
CA HIS A 194 2.80 6.92 6.36
C HIS A 194 2.59 6.93 4.82
N MET A 195 3.46 7.52 4.07
CA MET A 195 4.68 8.25 4.50
C MET A 195 4.33 9.55 5.23
N THR A 196 5.19 9.95 6.18
CA THR A 196 5.15 11.27 6.81
C THR A 196 5.54 12.38 5.82
N GLU A 197 5.29 13.65 6.18
CA GLU A 197 5.70 14.80 5.33
C GLU A 197 7.19 14.80 5.03
N ASP A 198 8.03 14.47 6.02
CA ASP A 198 9.48 14.42 5.86
C ASP A 198 9.91 13.27 4.94
N GLU A 199 9.29 12.10 5.07
CA GLU A 199 9.55 10.95 4.20
C GLU A 199 9.12 11.22 2.76
N ILE A 200 7.95 11.84 2.54
CA ILE A 200 7.52 12.28 1.21
C ILE A 200 8.52 13.27 0.61
N ARG A 201 9.01 14.23 1.42
CA ARG A 201 9.98 15.24 0.97
C ARG A 201 11.30 14.61 0.56
N ILE A 202 11.79 13.62 1.34
CA ILE A 202 13.02 12.87 1.03
C ILE A 202 12.83 12.03 -0.24
N ALA A 203 11.72 11.30 -0.37
CA ALA A 203 11.45 10.49 -1.55
C ALA A 203 11.28 11.35 -2.81
N ALA A 204 10.66 12.53 -2.68
CA ALA A 204 10.44 13.46 -3.79
C ALA A 204 11.72 14.06 -4.39
N GLU A 205 12.84 13.98 -3.67
CA GLU A 205 14.16 14.38 -4.21
C GLU A 205 14.68 13.41 -5.29
N VAL A 206 14.10 12.20 -5.40
CA VAL A 206 14.36 11.27 -6.50
C VAL A 206 13.39 11.60 -7.64
N GLU A 207 13.93 12.02 -8.80
CA GLU A 207 13.16 12.64 -9.88
C GLU A 207 12.07 11.73 -10.45
N ASP A 208 12.38 10.47 -10.72
CA ASP A 208 11.50 9.52 -11.44
C ASP A 208 10.58 8.71 -10.53
N VAL A 209 10.66 8.87 -9.19
CA VAL A 209 9.77 8.11 -8.30
C VAL A 209 8.35 8.66 -8.39
N LYS A 210 7.36 7.76 -8.46
CA LYS A 210 5.94 8.07 -8.48
C LYS A 210 5.26 7.63 -7.19
N PHE A 211 4.13 8.25 -6.91
CA PHE A 211 3.38 8.02 -5.68
C PHE A 211 1.96 7.58 -5.97
N ILE A 212 1.35 6.91 -5.01
CA ILE A 212 -0.06 6.56 -4.98
C ILE A 212 -0.63 6.87 -3.60
N ILE A 213 -1.86 7.36 -3.53
CA ILE A 213 -2.58 7.50 -2.26
C ILE A 213 -3.52 6.30 -2.14
N SER A 214 -3.46 5.59 -1.01
CA SER A 214 -4.34 4.45 -0.75
C SER A 214 -5.00 4.57 0.61
N SER A 215 -6.23 4.03 0.69
CA SER A 215 -7.00 4.08 1.93
C SER A 215 -6.54 3.08 2.97
N ASP A 216 -5.99 1.94 2.55
CA ASP A 216 -5.70 0.79 3.42
C ASP A 216 -6.96 0.44 4.25
N ALA A 217 -8.09 0.36 3.54
CA ALA A 217 -9.39 0.28 4.17
C ALA A 217 -9.61 -1.07 4.83
N HIS A 218 -9.73 -1.06 6.16
CA HIS A 218 -10.12 -2.22 6.97
C HIS A 218 -11.61 -2.24 7.29
N THR A 219 -12.34 -1.24 6.84
CA THR A 219 -13.81 -1.14 6.90
C THR A 219 -14.32 -0.54 5.61
N PRO A 220 -15.49 -0.96 5.09
CA PRO A 220 -16.01 -0.46 3.82
C PRO A 220 -16.11 1.07 3.76
N GLY A 221 -16.53 1.72 4.83
CA GLY A 221 -16.68 3.18 4.88
C GLY A 221 -15.36 3.98 4.79
N ARG A 222 -14.21 3.31 4.72
CA ARG A 222 -12.92 3.94 4.47
C ARG A 222 -12.40 3.75 3.05
N VAL A 223 -13.04 2.91 2.26
CA VAL A 223 -12.67 2.74 0.84
C VAL A 223 -12.72 4.10 0.14
N GLY A 224 -11.65 4.44 -0.58
CA GLY A 224 -11.53 5.71 -1.26
C GLY A 224 -11.17 6.91 -0.36
N ASP A 225 -10.83 6.69 0.91
CA ASP A 225 -10.38 7.75 1.82
C ASP A 225 -8.96 8.21 1.42
N PHE A 226 -8.86 9.39 0.83
CA PHE A 226 -7.61 9.93 0.31
C PHE A 226 -7.26 11.33 0.84
N ARG A 227 -8.20 11.98 1.50
CA ARG A 227 -8.09 13.40 1.88
C ARG A 227 -6.84 13.70 2.72
N GLU A 228 -6.59 12.92 3.74
CA GLU A 228 -5.40 13.11 4.59
C GLU A 228 -4.09 12.86 3.82
N GLY A 229 -4.09 11.91 2.88
CA GLY A 229 -2.94 11.62 2.02
C GLY A 229 -2.57 12.80 1.12
N ILE A 230 -3.55 13.37 0.41
CA ILE A 230 -3.30 14.52 -0.48
C ILE A 230 -2.93 15.79 0.32
N GLU A 231 -3.55 16.03 1.48
CA GLU A 231 -3.18 17.13 2.36
C GLU A 231 -1.72 17.02 2.82
N ARG A 232 -1.27 15.81 3.16
CA ARG A 232 0.10 15.50 3.56
C ARG A 232 1.09 15.71 2.40
N ALA A 233 0.74 15.26 1.19
CA ALA A 233 1.51 15.51 -0.03
C ALA A 233 1.68 17.01 -0.31
N VAL A 234 0.61 17.80 -0.19
CA VAL A 234 0.63 19.25 -0.35
C VAL A 234 1.54 19.91 0.69
N ARG A 235 1.43 19.55 1.98
CA ARG A 235 2.29 20.09 3.05
C ARG A 235 3.76 19.69 2.88
N ALA A 236 4.02 18.52 2.31
CA ALA A 236 5.38 18.09 1.94
C ALA A 236 5.95 18.86 0.74
N GLY A 237 5.12 19.58 -0.02
CA GLY A 237 5.53 20.27 -1.25
C GLY A 237 5.70 19.33 -2.43
N LEU A 238 5.06 18.15 -2.41
CA LEU A 238 5.10 17.20 -3.52
C LEU A 238 4.38 17.79 -4.74
N ASP A 239 4.98 17.61 -5.92
CA ASP A 239 4.29 17.83 -7.18
C ASP A 239 3.19 16.79 -7.34
N LEU A 240 1.92 17.24 -7.37
CA LEU A 240 0.76 16.35 -7.38
C LEU A 240 0.64 15.55 -8.69
N ASP A 241 1.24 15.99 -9.79
CA ASP A 241 1.31 15.25 -11.05
C ASP A 241 2.11 13.93 -10.92
N ARG A 242 2.88 13.77 -9.83
CA ARG A 242 3.57 12.53 -9.50
C ARG A 242 2.70 11.52 -8.73
N ILE A 243 1.48 11.89 -8.35
CA ILE A 243 0.51 10.99 -7.72
C ILE A 243 -0.39 10.43 -8.81
N VAL A 244 -0.29 9.13 -9.08
CA VAL A 244 -0.86 8.52 -10.28
C VAL A 244 -2.37 8.25 -10.24
N ASN A 245 -3.00 8.32 -9.07
CA ASN A 245 -4.41 7.94 -8.88
C ASN A 245 -5.31 9.10 -8.42
N ILE A 246 -4.88 10.32 -8.61
CA ILE A 246 -5.73 11.51 -8.42
C ILE A 246 -5.90 12.24 -9.74
N GLU A 247 -7.00 12.95 -9.90
CA GLU A 247 -7.22 13.84 -11.04
C GLU A 247 -7.87 15.16 -10.60
N GLU A 248 -7.61 16.23 -11.34
CA GLU A 248 -8.23 17.53 -11.07
C GLU A 248 -9.72 17.51 -11.47
N ILE A 249 -10.58 17.97 -10.58
CA ILE A 249 -12.03 18.09 -10.83
C ILE A 249 -12.25 19.26 -11.80
N GLN A 250 -12.85 18.97 -12.93
CA GLN A 250 -13.18 19.98 -13.97
C GLN A 250 -14.37 20.86 -13.55
#